data_33e5ecd33691afff84cc19adcf1832a2
#
_entry.id   33e5ecd33691afff84cc19adcf1832a2
#
_cell.length_a   1.000
_cell.length_b   1.000
_cell.length_c   1.000
_cell.angle_alpha   90.00
_cell.angle_beta   90.00
_cell.angle_gamma   90.00
#
_symmetry.space_group_name_H-M   'P 1'
#
loop_
_entity.id
_entity.type
_entity.pdbx_description
1 polymer ?
#
loop_
_entity_poly.entity_id
_entity_poly.type
_entity_poly.pdbx_seq_one_letter_code
_entity_poly.pdbx_strand_id
1 'polypeptide(L)'
;MSGDITIKEGNMYGPWRKAINDFTPQLRPSLRALFKNPQNLLNIHIDEASKQDTSIHDDEMGKKVGMRGGVVAGIQHLDLFAPLLVKAFGQKCFETGSISMFYTYALLDGEEVRAAVKMPPKGARDVQVEAWAESKDGHGVAKGTVSIGNPQEKTYLQAMEIESSPQEELRILKGLKVGYEMTPHEDEMNSAAAQKWVPFLEDSIDWYSQKSPWGPPIASLSRVLDFMQVPVPFQPKATGFFGATEIHFINGPVKTDVAYRATGKIIAVGATSKTEFYWFDSLLYEKASNKLVAGLRHMSRCMKAGSPLYPEVK
;
A
#
# COMPACT_ATOMS: atom_id res chain seq x y z
N MET A 1 20.39 -3.70 12.41
CA MET A 1 21.32 -2.61 12.02
C MET A 1 20.63 -1.86 10.86
N SER A 2 20.18 -0.63 11.10
CA SER A 2 19.70 0.23 10.02
C SER A 2 20.91 0.58 9.16
N GLY A 3 20.91 0.15 7.91
CA GLY A 3 21.91 0.60 6.95
C GLY A 3 21.78 2.11 6.75
N ASP A 4 22.88 2.78 6.42
CA ASP A 4 22.90 4.23 6.26
C ASP A 4 22.24 4.65 4.93
N ILE A 5 21.50 5.76 4.97
CA ILE A 5 21.04 6.45 3.78
C ILE A 5 22.25 7.05 3.09
N THR A 6 22.46 6.70 1.82
CA THR A 6 23.55 7.22 0.99
C THR A 6 23.02 8.31 0.05
N ILE A 7 23.88 9.31 -0.23
CA ILE A 7 23.58 10.38 -1.18
C ILE A 7 24.54 10.28 -2.35
N LYS A 8 24.00 10.18 -3.56
CA LYS A 8 24.78 10.11 -4.80
C LYS A 8 24.02 10.81 -5.92
N GLU A 9 24.72 11.69 -6.66
CA GLU A 9 24.19 12.35 -7.86
C GLU A 9 22.84 13.03 -7.66
N GLY A 10 22.66 13.69 -6.51
CA GLY A 10 21.42 14.40 -6.20
C GLY A 10 20.25 13.50 -5.75
N ASN A 11 20.49 12.23 -5.51
CA ASN A 11 19.49 11.29 -5.03
C ASN A 11 19.89 10.72 -3.66
N MET A 12 18.89 10.45 -2.83
CA MET A 12 19.02 9.72 -1.57
C MET A 12 18.60 8.27 -1.81
N TYR A 13 19.41 7.33 -1.39
CA TYR A 13 19.16 5.90 -1.47
C TYR A 13 19.05 5.31 -0.06
N GLY A 14 18.01 4.56 0.19
CA GLY A 14 17.90 3.69 1.35
C GLY A 14 18.91 2.52 1.27
N PRO A 15 19.14 1.83 2.37
CA PRO A 15 19.94 0.62 2.36
C PRO A 15 19.25 -0.48 1.57
N TRP A 16 20.03 -1.42 1.04
CA TRP A 16 19.50 -2.67 0.49
C TRP A 16 18.85 -3.50 1.60
N ARG A 17 17.65 -3.95 1.36
CA ARG A 17 16.86 -4.80 2.26
C ARG A 17 16.45 -6.07 1.53
N LYS A 18 16.37 -7.17 2.25
CA LYS A 18 15.75 -8.38 1.73
C LYS A 18 14.25 -8.25 1.84
N ALA A 19 13.58 -8.33 0.72
CA ALA A 19 12.13 -8.44 0.70
C ALA A 19 11.69 -9.73 1.40
N ILE A 20 10.67 -9.65 2.25
CA ILE A 20 10.21 -10.77 3.06
C ILE A 20 8.76 -11.05 2.75
N ASN A 21 8.47 -12.27 2.29
CA ASN A 21 7.12 -12.71 2.07
C ASN A 21 6.48 -13.19 3.38
N ASP A 22 5.80 -12.28 4.07
CA ASP A 22 5.20 -12.51 5.38
C ASP A 22 3.97 -13.42 5.36
N PHE A 23 3.45 -13.71 4.18
CA PHE A 23 2.23 -14.49 3.99
C PHE A 23 2.49 -16.00 3.82
N THR A 24 3.75 -16.44 3.75
CA THR A 24 4.06 -17.87 3.66
C THR A 24 3.95 -18.56 5.03
N PRO A 25 3.30 -19.74 5.08
CA PRO A 25 3.15 -20.51 6.32
C PRO A 25 4.47 -20.92 6.97
N GLN A 26 5.49 -21.13 6.15
CA GLN A 26 6.79 -21.60 6.60
C GLN A 26 7.64 -20.48 7.21
N LEU A 27 7.47 -19.25 6.75
CA LEU A 27 8.32 -18.16 7.14
C LEU A 27 7.85 -17.44 8.40
N ARG A 28 6.52 -17.35 8.65
CA ARG A 28 5.98 -16.61 9.81
C ARG A 28 4.66 -17.16 10.36
N PRO A 29 4.69 -18.28 11.10
CA PRO A 29 3.48 -18.83 11.75
C PRO A 29 2.76 -17.84 12.67
N SER A 30 3.51 -16.92 13.30
CA SER A 30 2.99 -15.89 14.20
C SER A 30 2.18 -14.81 13.48
N LEU A 31 2.54 -14.45 12.25
CA LEU A 31 1.75 -13.53 11.43
C LEU A 31 0.45 -14.19 10.98
N ARG A 32 0.48 -15.45 10.56
CA ARG A 32 -0.74 -16.20 10.25
C ARG A 32 -1.73 -16.22 11.42
N ALA A 33 -1.23 -16.28 12.66
CA ALA A 33 -2.08 -16.17 13.86
C ALA A 33 -2.66 -14.76 14.04
N LEU A 34 -1.91 -13.71 13.65
CA LEU A 34 -2.40 -12.32 13.62
C LEU A 34 -3.48 -12.14 12.55
N PHE A 35 -3.31 -12.77 11.37
CA PHE A 35 -4.26 -12.74 10.25
C PHE A 35 -5.50 -13.62 10.50
N LYS A 36 -5.46 -14.58 11.41
CA LYS A 36 -6.61 -15.41 11.78
C LYS A 36 -7.57 -14.77 12.79
N ASN A 37 -7.22 -13.65 13.40
CA ASN A 37 -8.13 -12.94 14.29
C ASN A 37 -8.82 -11.79 13.54
N PRO A 38 -10.12 -11.91 13.17
CA PRO A 38 -10.86 -10.91 12.37
C PRO A 38 -10.89 -9.52 12.99
N GLN A 39 -10.64 -9.40 14.30
CA GLN A 39 -10.60 -8.14 15.04
C GLN A 39 -9.24 -7.42 14.94
N ASN A 40 -8.19 -8.09 14.46
CA ASN A 40 -6.82 -7.54 14.44
C ASN A 40 -6.31 -7.19 13.05
N LEU A 41 -7.03 -7.57 12.02
CA LEU A 41 -6.66 -7.35 10.63
C LEU A 41 -7.91 -7.07 9.84
N LEU A 42 -7.80 -6.05 9.03
CA LEU A 42 -8.78 -5.72 8.02
C LEU A 42 -9.42 -6.96 7.43
N ASN A 43 -10.67 -6.83 7.10
CA ASN A 43 -11.57 -7.69 6.34
C ASN A 43 -10.97 -8.27 5.05
N ILE A 44 -9.78 -8.85 5.12
CA ILE A 44 -9.42 -9.94 4.26
C ILE A 44 -10.27 -11.09 4.78
N HIS A 45 -11.49 -11.20 4.28
CA HIS A 45 -12.29 -12.39 4.43
C HIS A 45 -11.50 -13.53 3.79
N ILE A 46 -10.60 -14.14 4.59
CA ILE A 46 -10.17 -15.49 4.31
C ILE A 46 -11.42 -16.30 4.59
N ASP A 47 -12.13 -16.66 3.55
CA ASP A 47 -13.25 -17.58 3.63
C ASP A 47 -12.68 -18.89 4.21
N GLU A 48 -12.92 -19.14 5.50
CA GLU A 48 -12.52 -20.40 6.16
C GLU A 48 -13.13 -21.63 5.48
N ALA A 49 -14.19 -21.44 4.69
CA ALA A 49 -14.84 -22.50 3.93
C ALA A 49 -14.05 -22.84 2.64
N SER A 50 -13.26 -21.94 2.08
CA SER A 50 -12.35 -22.21 0.98
C SER A 50 -10.93 -22.38 1.52
N LYS A 51 -10.57 -23.55 2.00
CA LYS A 51 -9.18 -23.94 2.33
C LYS A 51 -8.24 -23.97 1.11
N GLN A 52 -8.62 -23.40 0.00
CA GLN A 52 -7.75 -23.14 -1.13
C GLN A 52 -7.13 -21.76 -0.90
N ASP A 53 -5.86 -21.73 -0.56
CA ASP A 53 -5.06 -20.52 -0.55
C ASP A 53 -5.12 -19.88 -1.95
N THR A 54 -5.92 -18.84 -2.08
CA THR A 54 -6.02 -18.04 -3.31
C THR A 54 -5.07 -16.85 -3.28
N SER A 55 -4.17 -16.83 -2.30
CA SER A 55 -3.26 -15.73 -2.08
C SER A 55 -2.10 -15.75 -3.08
N ILE A 56 -1.87 -14.63 -3.75
CA ILE A 56 -0.70 -14.43 -4.62
C ILE A 56 0.64 -14.56 -3.87
N HIS A 57 0.60 -14.54 -2.55
CA HIS A 57 1.77 -14.68 -1.68
C HIS A 57 2.15 -16.15 -1.45
N ASP A 58 1.30 -17.10 -1.84
CA ASP A 58 1.61 -18.52 -1.90
C ASP A 58 2.34 -18.88 -3.19
N ASP A 59 3.35 -19.74 -3.10
CA ASP A 59 4.24 -20.08 -4.21
C ASP A 59 3.51 -20.81 -5.34
N GLU A 60 2.65 -21.77 -5.00
CA GLU A 60 1.90 -22.54 -5.99
C GLU A 60 0.85 -21.66 -6.67
N MET A 61 0.14 -20.85 -5.88
CA MET A 61 -0.85 -19.93 -6.40
C MET A 61 -0.19 -18.83 -7.25
N GLY A 62 0.92 -18.26 -6.79
CA GLY A 62 1.68 -17.27 -7.57
C GLY A 62 2.04 -17.81 -8.96
N LYS A 63 2.60 -19.02 -9.03
CA LYS A 63 2.93 -19.69 -10.30
C LYS A 63 1.69 -19.98 -11.15
N LYS A 64 0.60 -20.42 -10.52
CA LYS A 64 -0.68 -20.70 -11.21
C LYS A 64 -1.26 -19.47 -11.90
N VAL A 65 -1.07 -18.28 -11.35
CA VAL A 65 -1.54 -17.03 -11.95
C VAL A 65 -0.49 -16.31 -12.79
N GLY A 66 0.61 -16.99 -13.13
CA GLY A 66 1.66 -16.50 -14.04
C GLY A 66 2.71 -15.59 -13.39
N MET A 67 2.82 -15.61 -12.07
CA MET A 67 3.95 -14.98 -11.36
C MET A 67 5.14 -15.96 -11.26
N ARG A 68 6.30 -15.46 -10.89
CA ARG A 68 7.53 -16.27 -10.70
C ARG A 68 7.46 -17.18 -9.47
N GLY A 69 6.57 -16.89 -8.53
CA GLY A 69 6.35 -17.57 -7.26
C GLY A 69 5.45 -16.75 -6.37
N GLY A 70 5.43 -17.03 -5.08
CA GLY A 70 4.75 -16.24 -4.07
C GLY A 70 5.39 -14.86 -3.93
N VAL A 71 4.64 -13.81 -4.24
CA VAL A 71 5.17 -12.45 -4.29
C VAL A 71 5.08 -11.75 -2.93
N VAL A 72 6.00 -10.85 -2.68
CA VAL A 72 5.98 -9.97 -1.50
C VAL A 72 4.85 -8.96 -1.62
N ALA A 73 4.15 -8.68 -0.52
CA ALA A 73 3.03 -7.75 -0.53
C ALA A 73 3.47 -6.32 -0.88
N GLY A 74 2.83 -5.73 -1.88
CA GLY A 74 3.16 -4.36 -2.35
C GLY A 74 3.03 -3.29 -1.26
N ILE A 75 2.22 -3.52 -0.25
CA ILE A 75 2.07 -2.62 0.91
C ILE A 75 3.39 -2.41 1.67
N GLN A 76 4.24 -3.45 1.76
CA GLN A 76 5.53 -3.39 2.47
C GLN A 76 6.51 -2.44 1.79
N HIS A 77 6.40 -2.25 0.47
CA HIS A 77 7.31 -1.37 -0.27
C HIS A 77 7.15 0.10 0.12
N LEU A 78 6.01 0.52 0.66
CA LEU A 78 5.79 1.90 1.10
C LEU A 78 6.69 2.26 2.29
N ASP A 79 6.90 1.33 3.21
CA ASP A 79 7.66 1.59 4.43
C ASP A 79 9.17 1.77 4.16
N LEU A 80 9.67 1.28 3.01
CA LEU A 80 11.05 1.55 2.57
C LEU A 80 11.33 3.05 2.35
N PHE A 81 10.28 3.83 2.04
CA PHE A 81 10.43 5.27 1.77
C PHE A 81 10.44 6.11 3.05
N ALA A 82 9.85 5.65 4.14
CA ALA A 82 9.65 6.47 5.33
C ALA A 82 10.95 7.06 5.91
N PRO A 83 12.09 6.34 6.04
CA PRO A 83 13.34 6.95 6.50
C PRO A 83 13.86 8.03 5.55
N LEU A 84 13.69 7.84 4.24
CA LEU A 84 14.08 8.82 3.23
C LEU A 84 13.21 10.08 3.31
N LEU A 85 11.90 9.90 3.51
CA LEU A 85 10.96 11.01 3.67
C LEU A 85 11.27 11.84 4.92
N VAL A 86 11.58 11.17 6.04
CA VAL A 86 11.99 11.86 7.28
C VAL A 86 13.32 12.59 7.08
N LYS A 87 14.28 11.99 6.37
CA LYS A 87 15.56 12.63 6.05
C LYS A 87 15.39 13.84 5.15
N ALA A 88 14.48 13.76 4.16
CA ALA A 88 14.24 14.83 3.19
C ALA A 88 13.41 15.98 3.77
N PHE A 89 12.37 15.66 4.54
CA PHE A 89 11.27 16.59 4.87
C PHE A 89 10.99 16.71 6.37
N GLY A 90 11.68 15.93 7.20
CA GLY A 90 11.42 15.90 8.64
C GLY A 90 9.99 15.45 8.95
N GLN A 91 9.41 16.03 10.02
CA GLN A 91 8.04 15.72 10.45
C GLN A 91 6.97 16.04 9.41
N LYS A 92 7.24 17.00 8.53
CA LYS A 92 6.28 17.47 7.51
C LYS A 92 5.79 16.35 6.59
N CYS A 93 6.60 15.31 6.35
CA CYS A 93 6.19 14.17 5.54
C CYS A 93 4.95 13.44 6.08
N PHE A 94 4.76 13.42 7.41
CA PHE A 94 3.58 12.82 8.04
C PHE A 94 2.46 13.85 8.35
N GLU A 95 2.72 15.16 8.25
CA GLU A 95 1.73 16.20 8.49
C GLU A 95 0.96 16.57 7.22
N THR A 96 1.71 16.88 6.14
CA THR A 96 1.18 17.40 4.87
C THR A 96 1.92 16.81 3.66
N GLY A 97 2.56 15.66 3.84
CA GLY A 97 3.27 14.99 2.75
C GLY A 97 2.40 14.04 1.96
N SER A 98 2.89 13.66 0.79
CA SER A 98 2.32 12.59 0.00
C SER A 98 3.38 11.61 -0.49
N ILE A 99 2.95 10.37 -0.70
CA ILE A 99 3.69 9.34 -1.41
C ILE A 99 2.75 8.72 -2.45
N SER A 100 3.14 8.74 -3.72
CA SER A 100 2.32 8.33 -4.86
C SER A 100 3.12 7.37 -5.73
N MET A 101 2.81 6.07 -5.67
CA MET A 101 3.62 4.99 -6.23
C MET A 101 2.81 4.07 -7.13
N PHE A 102 3.38 3.73 -8.28
CA PHE A 102 2.90 2.69 -9.19
C PHE A 102 3.87 1.51 -9.17
N TYR A 103 3.33 0.30 -8.90
CA TYR A 103 4.14 -0.92 -8.79
C TYR A 103 4.35 -1.55 -10.16
N THR A 104 5.60 -1.85 -10.50
CA THR A 104 6.00 -2.30 -11.84
C THR A 104 6.61 -3.70 -11.85
N TYR A 105 7.09 -4.18 -10.71
CA TYR A 105 7.73 -5.48 -10.59
C TYR A 105 7.40 -6.14 -9.27
N ALA A 106 7.03 -7.41 -9.31
CA ALA A 106 6.69 -8.20 -8.13
C ALA A 106 7.94 -8.91 -7.60
N LEU A 107 8.35 -8.55 -6.39
CA LEU A 107 9.48 -9.18 -5.70
C LEU A 107 9.08 -10.53 -5.11
N LEU A 108 10.04 -11.46 -5.09
CA LEU A 108 9.95 -12.71 -4.35
C LEU A 108 10.67 -12.59 -3.01
N ASP A 109 10.40 -13.55 -2.13
CA ASP A 109 11.10 -13.65 -0.84
C ASP A 109 12.62 -13.72 -1.02
N GLY A 110 13.34 -12.93 -0.21
CA GLY A 110 14.80 -12.86 -0.22
C GLY A 110 15.43 -12.01 -1.31
N GLU A 111 14.67 -11.52 -2.32
CA GLU A 111 15.19 -10.56 -3.29
C GLU A 111 15.54 -9.23 -2.61
N GLU A 112 16.65 -8.62 -3.01
CA GLU A 112 17.09 -7.36 -2.41
C GLU A 112 16.48 -6.16 -3.12
N VAL A 113 15.97 -5.22 -2.32
CA VAL A 113 15.29 -4.00 -2.78
C VAL A 113 15.75 -2.79 -1.97
N ARG A 114 15.75 -1.62 -2.58
CA ARG A 114 15.89 -0.33 -1.88
C ARG A 114 14.95 0.71 -2.48
N ALA A 115 14.60 1.69 -1.64
CA ALA A 115 13.94 2.91 -2.09
C ALA A 115 14.97 4.00 -2.43
N ALA A 116 14.57 4.91 -3.31
CA ALA A 116 15.32 6.11 -3.64
C ALA A 116 14.39 7.32 -3.79
N VAL A 117 14.89 8.49 -3.43
CA VAL A 117 14.18 9.77 -3.53
C VAL A 117 15.14 10.82 -4.04
N LYS A 118 14.73 11.57 -5.06
CA LYS A 118 15.48 12.73 -5.54
C LYS A 118 15.55 13.79 -4.43
N MET A 119 16.73 14.35 -4.20
CA MET A 119 16.90 15.36 -3.16
C MET A 119 16.07 16.61 -3.46
N PRO A 120 15.21 17.03 -2.52
CA PRO A 120 14.49 18.28 -2.69
C PRO A 120 15.46 19.49 -2.56
N PRO A 121 15.13 20.63 -3.16
CA PRO A 121 15.86 21.87 -2.91
C PRO A 121 15.87 22.21 -1.42
N LYS A 122 17.02 22.69 -0.94
CA LYS A 122 17.19 23.04 0.48
C LYS A 122 16.16 24.08 0.93
N GLY A 123 15.40 23.79 1.98
CA GLY A 123 14.41 24.70 2.56
C GLY A 123 13.09 24.79 1.79
N ALA A 124 12.87 23.95 0.77
CA ALA A 124 11.59 23.88 0.08
C ALA A 124 10.45 23.50 1.05
N ARG A 125 9.30 24.17 0.90
CA ARG A 125 8.11 23.94 1.74
C ARG A 125 6.95 23.29 0.97
N ASP A 126 6.83 23.66 -0.31
CA ASP A 126 5.82 23.15 -1.24
C ASP A 126 6.58 22.55 -2.42
N VAL A 127 6.88 21.26 -2.35
CA VAL A 127 7.77 20.60 -3.32
C VAL A 127 7.36 19.17 -3.55
N GLN A 128 7.47 18.77 -4.80
CA GLN A 128 7.35 17.38 -5.24
C GLN A 128 8.65 16.93 -5.91
N VAL A 129 9.08 15.72 -5.63
CA VAL A 129 10.26 15.10 -6.25
C VAL A 129 9.97 13.66 -6.66
N GLU A 130 10.77 13.16 -7.59
CA GLU A 130 10.71 11.76 -8.02
C GLU A 130 11.12 10.82 -6.90
N ALA A 131 10.46 9.66 -6.87
CA ALA A 131 10.75 8.57 -5.95
C ALA A 131 10.58 7.22 -6.66
N TRP A 132 11.43 6.24 -6.34
CA TRP A 132 11.34 4.91 -6.92
C TRP A 132 11.87 3.86 -5.96
N ALA A 133 11.51 2.60 -6.24
CA ALA A 133 12.16 1.45 -5.64
C ALA A 133 12.76 0.58 -6.74
N GLU A 134 13.91 0.01 -6.47
CA GLU A 134 14.66 -0.82 -7.40
C GLU A 134 15.16 -2.10 -6.74
N SER A 135 15.17 -3.22 -7.49
CA SER A 135 15.82 -4.44 -7.05
C SER A 135 17.32 -4.39 -7.35
N LYS A 136 18.08 -5.18 -6.61
CA LYS A 136 19.54 -5.27 -6.82
C LYS A 136 19.91 -5.81 -8.20
N ASP A 137 19.01 -6.58 -8.80
CA ASP A 137 19.17 -7.13 -10.14
C ASP A 137 18.78 -6.12 -11.26
N GLY A 138 18.50 -4.85 -10.89
CA GLY A 138 18.26 -3.76 -11.83
C GLY A 138 16.81 -3.61 -12.31
N HIS A 139 15.83 -4.31 -11.71
CA HIS A 139 14.43 -4.09 -12.04
C HIS A 139 13.86 -2.88 -11.30
N GLY A 140 13.09 -2.04 -11.99
CA GLY A 140 12.27 -1.02 -11.34
C GLY A 140 11.08 -1.68 -10.63
N VAL A 141 11.04 -1.60 -9.30
CA VAL A 141 10.00 -2.23 -8.47
C VAL A 141 8.80 -1.33 -8.32
N ALA A 142 9.02 -0.05 -8.10
CA ALA A 142 7.98 0.98 -8.04
C ALA A 142 8.53 2.30 -8.56
N LYS A 143 7.66 3.15 -9.09
CA LYS A 143 7.99 4.50 -9.53
C LYS A 143 6.89 5.48 -9.15
N GLY A 144 7.25 6.73 -8.92
CA GLY A 144 6.27 7.71 -8.50
C GLY A 144 6.88 9.03 -8.03
N THR A 145 6.17 9.68 -7.14
CA THR A 145 6.55 10.97 -6.55
C THR A 145 6.30 10.99 -5.05
N VAL A 146 7.06 11.83 -4.36
CA VAL A 146 6.82 12.20 -2.96
C VAL A 146 6.78 13.73 -2.85
N SER A 147 5.97 14.24 -1.94
CA SER A 147 5.82 15.69 -1.77
C SER A 147 5.61 16.10 -0.33
N ILE A 148 5.76 17.40 -0.07
CA ILE A 148 5.25 18.08 1.13
C ILE A 148 4.55 19.38 0.75
N GLY A 149 3.63 19.84 1.62
CA GLY A 149 2.87 21.08 1.41
C GLY A 149 1.89 20.99 0.24
N ASN A 150 1.80 22.04 -0.55
CA ASN A 150 0.90 22.17 -1.69
C ASN A 150 1.67 22.48 -2.98
N PRO A 151 2.44 21.52 -3.52
CA PRO A 151 3.10 21.71 -4.81
C PRO A 151 2.09 21.93 -5.93
N GLN A 152 2.50 22.68 -6.95
CA GLN A 152 1.62 22.97 -8.10
C GLN A 152 1.47 21.75 -9.04
N GLU A 153 2.43 20.85 -9.03
CA GLU A 153 2.44 19.66 -9.86
C GLU A 153 1.49 18.61 -9.28
N LYS A 154 0.78 17.92 -10.17
CA LYS A 154 0.01 16.73 -9.81
C LYS A 154 0.95 15.62 -9.35
N THR A 155 0.54 14.83 -8.36
CA THR A 155 1.25 13.61 -7.98
C THR A 155 1.32 12.63 -9.14
N TYR A 156 2.19 11.61 -9.02
CA TYR A 156 2.34 10.63 -10.09
C TYR A 156 1.01 9.99 -10.49
N LEU A 157 0.20 9.56 -9.52
CA LEU A 157 -1.09 8.91 -9.81
C LEU A 157 -2.20 9.89 -10.20
N GLN A 158 -2.16 11.14 -9.75
CA GLN A 158 -3.11 12.17 -10.19
C GLN A 158 -2.84 12.64 -11.63
N ALA A 159 -1.59 12.52 -12.10
CA ALA A 159 -1.23 12.83 -13.47
C ALA A 159 -1.56 11.70 -14.47
N MET A 160 -1.87 10.50 -13.97
CA MET A 160 -2.24 9.37 -14.82
C MET A 160 -3.65 9.55 -15.38
N GLU A 161 -3.80 9.26 -16.66
CA GLU A 161 -5.11 9.04 -17.26
C GLU A 161 -5.65 7.69 -16.82
N ILE A 162 -6.82 7.70 -16.16
CA ILE A 162 -7.49 6.51 -15.65
C ILE A 162 -8.76 6.31 -16.46
N GLU A 163 -8.75 5.27 -17.28
CA GLU A 163 -9.91 4.91 -18.11
C GLU A 163 -10.64 3.71 -17.53
N SER A 164 -11.96 3.69 -17.70
CA SER A 164 -12.80 2.54 -17.36
C SER A 164 -13.15 1.76 -18.61
N SER A 165 -13.25 0.44 -18.48
CA SER A 165 -13.75 -0.42 -19.53
C SER A 165 -15.28 -0.53 -19.48
N PRO A 166 -15.94 -0.83 -20.63
CA PRO A 166 -17.36 -1.18 -20.65
C PRO A 166 -17.66 -2.36 -19.72
N GLN A 167 -18.83 -2.34 -19.07
CA GLN A 167 -19.23 -3.37 -18.09
C GLN A 167 -19.38 -4.77 -18.71
N GLU A 168 -19.65 -4.88 -20.00
CA GLU A 168 -19.73 -6.12 -20.75
C GLU A 168 -18.39 -6.85 -20.90
N GLU A 169 -17.28 -6.12 -20.78
CA GLU A 169 -15.93 -6.67 -20.82
C GLU A 169 -15.48 -7.25 -19.47
N LEU A 170 -16.23 -6.97 -18.41
CA LEU A 170 -15.90 -7.39 -17.04
C LEU A 170 -16.63 -8.68 -16.66
N ARG A 171 -15.90 -9.62 -16.06
CA ARG A 171 -16.46 -10.85 -15.49
C ARG A 171 -16.24 -10.93 -13.99
N ILE A 172 -15.04 -10.60 -13.50
CA ILE A 172 -14.66 -10.62 -12.08
C ILE A 172 -15.30 -9.43 -11.35
N LEU A 173 -15.20 -8.23 -11.93
CA LEU A 173 -15.70 -6.99 -11.36
C LEU A 173 -17.04 -6.55 -11.97
N LYS A 174 -17.73 -7.48 -12.62
CA LYS A 174 -19.06 -7.22 -13.21
C LYS A 174 -20.02 -6.69 -12.16
N GLY A 175 -20.63 -5.55 -12.46
CA GLY A 175 -21.57 -4.88 -11.55
C GLY A 175 -20.92 -3.84 -10.62
N LEU A 176 -19.60 -3.80 -10.48
CA LEU A 176 -18.91 -2.71 -9.77
C LEU A 176 -18.92 -1.47 -10.67
N LYS A 177 -19.53 -0.38 -10.19
CA LYS A 177 -19.72 0.84 -10.98
C LYS A 177 -18.86 1.99 -10.47
N VAL A 178 -18.41 2.82 -11.39
CA VAL A 178 -17.82 4.13 -11.04
C VAL A 178 -18.85 4.95 -10.26
N GLY A 179 -18.39 5.63 -9.22
CA GLY A 179 -19.24 6.39 -8.31
C GLY A 179 -19.85 5.58 -7.16
N TYR A 180 -19.67 4.25 -7.13
CA TYR A 180 -20.13 3.45 -6.00
C TYR A 180 -19.44 3.90 -4.72
N GLU A 181 -20.24 4.28 -3.72
CA GLU A 181 -19.76 4.62 -2.39
C GLU A 181 -19.67 3.35 -1.55
N MET A 182 -18.45 3.09 -1.07
CA MET A 182 -18.13 1.90 -0.29
C MET A 182 -18.66 2.09 1.14
N THR A 183 -19.04 0.99 1.80
CA THR A 183 -19.45 1.05 3.21
C THR A 183 -18.32 1.61 4.07
N PRO A 184 -18.55 2.66 4.85
CA PRO A 184 -17.50 3.23 5.71
C PRO A 184 -16.95 2.18 6.69
N HIS A 185 -15.64 2.22 6.89
CA HIS A 185 -14.94 1.44 7.90
C HIS A 185 -14.63 2.32 9.10
N GLU A 186 -15.03 1.88 10.30
CA GLU A 186 -14.77 2.59 11.54
C GLU A 186 -14.09 1.66 12.55
N ASP A 187 -12.91 2.06 13.03
CA ASP A 187 -12.16 1.31 14.04
C ASP A 187 -11.17 2.24 14.76
N GLU A 188 -10.50 1.70 15.76
CA GLU A 188 -9.38 2.34 16.44
C GLU A 188 -8.05 1.91 15.79
N MET A 189 -7.17 2.87 15.52
CA MET A 189 -5.78 2.60 15.12
C MET A 189 -4.98 2.12 16.35
N ASN A 190 -5.24 0.89 16.76
CA ASN A 190 -4.73 0.32 18.01
C ASN A 190 -3.20 0.22 18.03
N SER A 191 -2.54 0.80 19.06
CA SER A 191 -1.07 0.82 19.20
C SER A 191 -0.49 -0.57 19.41
N ALA A 192 -1.15 -1.45 20.17
CA ALA A 192 -0.67 -2.79 20.40
C ALA A 192 -0.66 -3.63 19.11
N ALA A 193 -1.67 -3.46 18.24
CA ALA A 193 -1.72 -4.08 16.93
C ALA A 193 -0.63 -3.47 16.01
N ALA A 194 -0.45 -2.16 16.03
CA ALA A 194 0.59 -1.49 15.27
C ALA A 194 2.00 -1.92 15.70
N GLN A 195 2.27 -2.02 17.01
CA GLN A 195 3.56 -2.45 17.54
C GLN A 195 3.91 -3.90 17.20
N LYS A 196 2.92 -4.80 17.12
CA LYS A 196 3.16 -6.17 16.63
C LYS A 196 3.65 -6.20 15.18
N TRP A 197 3.31 -5.18 14.39
CA TRP A 197 3.72 -5.04 13.01
C TRP A 197 5.13 -4.47 12.84
N VAL A 198 5.59 -3.64 13.80
CA VAL A 198 6.89 -2.95 13.74
C VAL A 198 8.09 -3.87 13.46
N PRO A 199 8.23 -5.07 14.06
CA PRO A 199 9.35 -5.98 13.76
C PRO A 199 9.40 -6.46 12.31
N PHE A 200 8.32 -6.30 11.57
CA PHE A 200 8.20 -6.72 10.16
C PHE A 200 8.36 -5.55 9.19
N LEU A 201 8.39 -4.32 9.71
CA LEU A 201 8.70 -3.17 8.90
C LEU A 201 10.19 -3.20 8.60
N GLU A 202 10.54 -3.07 7.34
CA GLU A 202 11.93 -2.96 6.91
C GLU A 202 12.53 -1.60 7.31
N ASP A 203 11.71 -0.75 7.85
CA ASP A 203 12.01 0.58 8.30
C ASP A 203 12.14 0.65 9.84
N SER A 204 13.09 1.44 10.31
CA SER A 204 13.44 1.60 11.72
C SER A 204 13.10 2.98 12.27
N ILE A 205 11.97 3.58 11.87
CA ILE A 205 11.53 4.82 12.49
C ILE A 205 10.95 4.51 13.89
N ASP A 206 11.62 4.99 14.93
CA ASP A 206 11.19 4.78 16.32
C ASP A 206 9.81 5.35 16.63
N TRP A 207 9.31 6.26 15.81
CA TRP A 207 8.00 6.90 15.96
C TRP A 207 6.81 5.94 15.85
N TYR A 208 7.01 4.74 15.32
CA TYR A 208 5.98 3.71 15.22
C TYR A 208 5.78 2.90 16.50
N SER A 209 6.83 2.78 17.31
CA SER A 209 6.82 1.97 18.54
C SER A 209 7.02 2.77 19.82
N GLN A 210 7.55 3.99 19.70
CA GLN A 210 7.88 4.86 20.82
C GLN A 210 7.14 6.19 20.71
N LYS A 211 7.43 7.09 21.65
CA LYS A 211 6.91 8.45 21.62
C LYS A 211 7.39 9.17 20.38
N SER A 212 6.45 9.66 19.59
CA SER A 212 6.70 10.47 18.41
C SER A 212 6.79 11.96 18.74
N PRO A 213 7.21 12.82 17.79
CA PRO A 213 7.17 14.29 17.95
C PRO A 213 5.78 14.85 18.28
N TRP A 214 4.72 14.13 17.98
CA TRP A 214 3.33 14.51 18.25
C TRP A 214 2.77 13.89 19.54
N GLY A 215 3.61 13.24 20.34
CA GLY A 215 3.28 12.60 21.60
C GLY A 215 3.14 11.08 21.50
N PRO A 216 1.97 10.51 21.13
CA PRO A 216 1.82 9.06 20.99
C PRO A 216 2.55 8.52 19.76
N PRO A 217 2.74 7.20 19.64
CA PRO A 217 3.19 6.59 18.39
C PRO A 217 2.26 6.92 17.22
N ILE A 218 2.80 6.85 16.00
CA ILE A 218 2.05 7.07 14.77
C ILE A 218 1.95 5.77 13.97
N ALA A 219 0.97 5.69 13.09
CA ALA A 219 0.86 4.57 12.16
C ALA A 219 1.91 4.67 11.04
N SER A 220 2.50 3.53 10.65
CA SER A 220 3.35 3.44 9.46
C SER A 220 2.54 3.65 8.18
N LEU A 221 3.21 3.89 7.05
CA LEU A 221 2.55 4.08 5.76
C LEU A 221 1.72 2.84 5.38
N SER A 222 2.26 1.65 5.59
CA SER A 222 1.54 0.40 5.36
C SER A 222 0.28 0.28 6.23
N ARG A 223 0.34 0.67 7.51
CA ARG A 223 -0.82 0.64 8.40
C ARG A 223 -1.89 1.67 8.02
N VAL A 224 -1.48 2.85 7.57
CA VAL A 224 -2.42 3.85 7.04
C VAL A 224 -3.15 3.32 5.81
N LEU A 225 -2.40 2.76 4.85
CA LEU A 225 -3.00 2.13 3.67
C LEU A 225 -3.98 1.03 4.08
N ASP A 226 -3.53 0.12 4.93
CA ASP A 226 -4.31 -1.02 5.41
C ASP A 226 -5.64 -0.58 6.02
N PHE A 227 -5.62 0.40 6.92
CA PHE A 227 -6.82 0.94 7.56
C PHE A 227 -7.77 1.64 6.57
N MET A 228 -7.24 2.31 5.56
CA MET A 228 -8.02 3.06 4.57
C MET A 228 -8.54 2.20 3.41
N GLN A 229 -8.19 0.91 3.36
CA GLN A 229 -8.81 -0.03 2.42
C GLN A 229 -10.25 -0.27 2.82
N VAL A 230 -11.18 0.23 2.03
CA VAL A 230 -12.62 0.04 2.24
C VAL A 230 -13.09 -1.11 1.34
N PRO A 231 -13.80 -2.11 1.88
CA PRO A 231 -14.14 -3.31 1.12
C PRO A 231 -15.12 -3.01 -0.02
N VAL A 232 -14.92 -3.66 -1.16
CA VAL A 232 -15.94 -3.71 -2.22
C VAL A 232 -17.13 -4.57 -1.79
N PRO A 233 -18.33 -4.36 -2.39
CA PRO A 233 -19.57 -4.98 -1.92
C PRO A 233 -19.68 -6.50 -2.17
N PHE A 234 -18.66 -7.11 -2.74
CA PHE A 234 -18.59 -8.54 -3.04
C PHE A 234 -17.14 -9.04 -3.00
N GLN A 235 -16.98 -10.34 -2.86
CA GLN A 235 -15.66 -10.96 -2.94
C GLN A 235 -15.33 -11.31 -4.40
N PRO A 236 -14.29 -10.70 -5.01
CA PRO A 236 -13.85 -11.06 -6.34
C PRO A 236 -13.40 -12.53 -6.40
N LYS A 237 -13.92 -13.29 -7.38
CA LYS A 237 -13.49 -14.69 -7.62
C LYS A 237 -12.17 -14.72 -8.40
N ALA A 238 -11.13 -14.17 -7.84
CA ALA A 238 -9.82 -14.05 -8.45
C ALA A 238 -8.75 -13.77 -7.40
N THR A 239 -7.51 -14.07 -7.71
CA THR A 239 -6.36 -13.64 -6.93
C THR A 239 -6.14 -12.14 -7.14
N GLY A 240 -6.09 -11.37 -6.04
CA GLY A 240 -5.91 -9.93 -6.07
C GLY A 240 -4.48 -9.50 -5.72
N PHE A 241 -4.07 -8.33 -6.22
CA PHE A 241 -2.82 -7.67 -5.83
C PHE A 241 -2.89 -6.15 -6.04
N PHE A 242 -1.97 -5.42 -5.42
CA PHE A 242 -1.91 -3.98 -5.53
C PHE A 242 -1.20 -3.53 -6.81
N GLY A 243 -1.78 -2.56 -7.50
CA GLY A 243 -1.20 -1.98 -8.71
C GLY A 243 -0.61 -0.60 -8.48
N ALA A 244 -1.21 0.20 -7.61
CA ALA A 244 -0.74 1.55 -7.29
C ALA A 244 -1.31 2.02 -5.96
N THR A 245 -0.58 2.91 -5.29
CA THR A 245 -1.00 3.49 -4.01
C THR A 245 -0.50 4.93 -3.89
N GLU A 246 -1.40 5.83 -3.51
CA GLU A 246 -1.05 7.17 -3.06
C GLU A 246 -1.65 7.42 -1.68
N ILE A 247 -0.82 7.86 -0.74
CA ILE A 247 -1.26 8.38 0.55
C ILE A 247 -0.92 9.87 0.58
N HIS A 248 -1.88 10.68 0.94
CA HIS A 248 -1.72 12.12 1.11
C HIS A 248 -2.16 12.52 2.52
N PHE A 249 -1.23 12.92 3.36
CA PHE A 249 -1.54 13.50 4.67
C PHE A 249 -2.01 14.94 4.48
N ILE A 250 -3.15 15.27 5.08
CA ILE A 250 -3.80 16.58 4.97
C ILE A 250 -3.67 17.34 6.31
N ASN A 251 -3.92 16.62 7.38
CA ASN A 251 -3.77 17.09 8.75
C ASN A 251 -3.24 15.94 9.62
N GLY A 252 -2.22 15.24 9.13
CA GLY A 252 -1.58 14.14 9.83
C GLY A 252 -0.80 14.59 11.07
N PRO A 253 -0.09 13.66 11.72
CA PRO A 253 -0.02 12.24 11.37
C PRO A 253 -1.28 11.45 11.75
N VAL A 254 -1.39 10.23 11.23
CA VAL A 254 -2.33 9.24 11.77
C VAL A 254 -1.75 8.67 13.05
N LYS A 255 -2.35 8.99 14.18
CA LYS A 255 -1.88 8.57 15.52
C LYS A 255 -2.47 7.22 15.90
N THR A 256 -1.75 6.47 16.72
CA THR A 256 -2.31 5.27 17.36
C THR A 256 -3.22 5.61 18.55
N ASP A 257 -4.05 4.66 18.95
CA ASP A 257 -5.05 4.77 20.04
C ASP A 257 -6.05 5.91 19.79
N VAL A 258 -6.35 6.14 18.52
CA VAL A 258 -7.35 7.11 18.06
C VAL A 258 -8.33 6.38 17.15
N ALA A 259 -9.63 6.65 17.35
CA ALA A 259 -10.69 6.12 16.51
C ALA A 259 -10.82 6.94 15.22
N TYR A 260 -10.84 6.24 14.09
CA TYR A 260 -10.99 6.83 12.76
C TYR A 260 -12.19 6.26 12.03
N ARG A 261 -12.61 6.97 11.00
CA ARG A 261 -13.60 6.56 10.01
C ARG A 261 -13.00 6.74 8.61
N ALA A 262 -12.89 5.65 7.88
CA ALA A 262 -12.51 5.66 6.47
C ALA A 262 -13.77 5.57 5.59
N THR A 263 -13.86 6.41 4.56
CA THR A 263 -14.89 6.33 3.52
C THR A 263 -14.21 6.02 2.19
N GLY A 264 -14.93 5.44 1.24
CA GLY A 264 -14.34 5.13 -0.06
C GLY A 264 -15.33 5.27 -1.21
N LYS A 265 -14.80 5.57 -2.39
CA LYS A 265 -15.57 5.70 -3.62
C LYS A 265 -14.80 5.12 -4.80
N ILE A 266 -15.46 4.29 -5.59
CA ILE A 266 -14.91 3.75 -6.84
C ILE A 266 -14.78 4.88 -7.87
N ILE A 267 -13.59 5.08 -8.43
CA ILE A 267 -13.33 6.12 -9.43
C ILE A 267 -13.08 5.57 -10.83
N ALA A 268 -12.69 4.30 -10.96
CA ALA A 268 -12.60 3.61 -12.24
C ALA A 268 -12.69 2.09 -12.05
N VAL A 269 -13.20 1.40 -13.06
CA VAL A 269 -13.21 -0.07 -13.16
C VAL A 269 -12.89 -0.46 -14.59
N GLY A 270 -11.92 -1.34 -14.80
CA GLY A 270 -11.48 -1.67 -16.15
C GLY A 270 -10.82 -3.03 -16.26
N ALA A 271 -10.40 -3.34 -17.48
CA ALA A 271 -9.73 -4.59 -17.82
C ALA A 271 -8.48 -4.35 -18.67
N THR A 272 -7.53 -5.23 -18.50
CA THR A 272 -6.38 -5.43 -19.41
C THR A 272 -6.41 -6.84 -19.97
N SER A 273 -5.46 -7.21 -20.79
CA SER A 273 -5.35 -8.61 -21.26
C SER A 273 -5.22 -9.61 -20.11
N LYS A 274 -4.54 -9.27 -19.03
CA LYS A 274 -4.20 -10.19 -17.92
C LYS A 274 -5.03 -9.97 -16.65
N THR A 275 -5.61 -8.80 -16.44
CA THR A 275 -6.30 -8.45 -15.19
C THR A 275 -7.57 -7.67 -15.45
N GLU A 276 -8.52 -7.75 -14.50
CA GLU A 276 -9.46 -6.67 -14.25
C GLU A 276 -8.93 -5.83 -13.09
N PHE A 277 -9.30 -4.55 -13.03
CA PHE A 277 -8.82 -3.64 -11.98
C PHE A 277 -9.90 -2.65 -11.58
N TYR A 278 -9.78 -2.15 -10.36
CA TYR A 278 -10.56 -0.99 -9.93
C TYR A 278 -9.66 -0.01 -9.18
N TRP A 279 -10.02 1.26 -9.32
CA TRP A 279 -9.45 2.36 -8.57
C TRP A 279 -10.48 2.89 -7.60
N PHE A 280 -10.02 3.26 -6.42
CA PHE A 280 -10.85 3.96 -5.46
C PHE A 280 -10.08 5.07 -4.76
N ASP A 281 -10.81 6.11 -4.38
CA ASP A 281 -10.35 7.12 -3.43
C ASP A 281 -10.99 6.85 -2.07
N SER A 282 -10.23 7.05 -1.00
CA SER A 282 -10.69 6.92 0.37
C SER A 282 -10.25 8.14 1.18
N LEU A 283 -11.09 8.56 2.13
CA LEU A 283 -10.82 9.67 3.04
C LEU A 283 -10.86 9.17 4.48
N LEU A 284 -9.86 9.57 5.27
CA LEU A 284 -9.72 9.21 6.67
C LEU A 284 -10.06 10.39 7.57
N TYR A 285 -11.04 10.20 8.44
CA TYR A 285 -11.48 11.19 9.42
C TYR A 285 -11.22 10.69 10.84
N GLU A 286 -10.67 11.56 11.69
CA GLU A 286 -10.68 11.34 13.13
C GLU A 286 -12.11 11.43 13.65
N LYS A 287 -12.62 10.38 14.32
CA LYS A 287 -14.03 10.30 14.71
C LYS A 287 -14.44 11.39 15.69
N ALA A 288 -13.61 11.69 16.69
CA ALA A 288 -13.96 12.64 17.74
C ALA A 288 -14.13 14.08 17.24
N SER A 289 -13.29 14.50 16.29
CA SER A 289 -13.27 15.86 15.76
C SER A 289 -13.92 16.01 14.39
N ASN A 290 -14.19 14.90 13.72
CA ASN A 290 -14.55 14.82 12.28
C ASN A 290 -13.52 15.50 11.36
N LYS A 291 -12.27 15.63 11.82
CA LYS A 291 -11.18 16.25 11.07
C LYS A 291 -10.68 15.30 9.99
N LEU A 292 -10.60 15.78 8.75
CA LEU A 292 -9.97 15.04 7.66
C LEU A 292 -8.46 14.97 7.89
N VAL A 293 -7.91 13.76 8.00
CA VAL A 293 -6.50 13.51 8.36
C VAL A 293 -5.68 13.10 7.15
N ALA A 294 -6.21 12.22 6.31
CA ALA A 294 -5.51 11.72 5.13
C ALA A 294 -6.47 11.35 4.00
N GLY A 295 -5.94 11.31 2.79
CA GLY A 295 -6.56 10.75 1.60
C GLY A 295 -5.75 9.58 1.07
N LEU A 296 -6.42 8.63 0.44
CA LEU A 296 -5.84 7.49 -0.26
C LEU A 296 -6.39 7.44 -1.67
N ARG A 297 -5.52 7.19 -2.66
CA ARG A 297 -5.88 6.68 -3.99
C ARG A 297 -5.23 5.34 -4.19
N HIS A 298 -5.99 4.33 -4.56
CA HIS A 298 -5.48 2.97 -4.65
C HIS A 298 -6.03 2.23 -5.87
N MET A 299 -5.17 1.40 -6.48
CA MET A 299 -5.56 0.47 -7.53
C MET A 299 -5.38 -0.97 -7.05
N SER A 300 -6.45 -1.71 -7.02
CA SER A 300 -6.45 -3.17 -6.88
C SER A 300 -6.63 -3.84 -8.24
N ARG A 301 -5.88 -4.91 -8.46
CA ARG A 301 -5.96 -5.75 -9.66
C ARG A 301 -6.43 -7.15 -9.29
N CYS A 302 -7.23 -7.76 -10.16
CA CYS A 302 -7.70 -9.12 -10.05
C CYS A 302 -7.17 -9.92 -11.26
N MET A 303 -6.41 -10.99 -11.01
CA MET A 303 -5.86 -11.84 -12.06
C MET A 303 -6.97 -12.58 -12.80
N LYS A 304 -6.93 -12.58 -14.14
CA LYS A 304 -7.80 -13.41 -14.98
C LYS A 304 -7.35 -14.87 -14.94
N ALA A 305 -6.04 -15.10 -15.00
CA ALA A 305 -5.46 -16.44 -14.82
C ALA A 305 -5.81 -16.98 -13.42
N GLY A 306 -6.20 -18.26 -13.37
CA GLY A 306 -6.64 -18.90 -12.14
C GLY A 306 -8.06 -18.55 -11.67
N SER A 307 -8.73 -17.55 -12.28
CA SER A 307 -10.12 -17.24 -11.99
C SER A 307 -11.06 -18.23 -12.69
N PRO A 308 -12.07 -18.76 -11.97
CA PRO A 308 -13.08 -19.63 -12.61
C PRO A 308 -13.95 -18.89 -13.64
N LEU A 309 -13.89 -17.56 -13.66
CA LEU A 309 -14.60 -16.72 -14.63
C LEU A 309 -13.83 -16.55 -15.95
N TYR A 310 -12.57 -16.98 -16.00
CA TYR A 310 -11.68 -16.93 -17.17
C TYR A 310 -10.99 -18.28 -17.37
N PRO A 311 -11.73 -19.38 -17.59
CA PRO A 311 -11.14 -20.73 -17.71
C PRO A 311 -10.20 -20.85 -18.93
N GLU A 312 -10.33 -19.97 -19.91
CA GLU A 312 -9.51 -19.88 -21.10
C GLU A 312 -8.14 -19.21 -20.89
N VAL A 313 -7.94 -18.50 -19.78
CA VAL A 313 -6.69 -17.79 -19.46
C VAL A 313 -5.85 -18.66 -18.53
N LYS A 314 -4.66 -19.05 -19.00
CA LYS A 314 -3.68 -19.85 -18.25
C LYS A 314 -2.61 -18.97 -17.62
#